data_b140c625e1e90bd0e19da67e846f4be7
#
_entry.id   b140c625e1e90bd0e19da67e846f4be7
#
_cell.length_a   1.000
_cell.length_b   1.000
_cell.length_c   1.000
_cell.angle_alpha   90.00
_cell.angle_beta   90.00
_cell.angle_gamma   90.00
#
_symmetry.space_group_name_H-M   'P 1'
#
loop_
_entity.id
_entity.type
_entity.pdbx_description
1 polymer ?
#
loop_
_entity_poly.entity_id
_entity_poly.type
_entity_poly.pdbx_seq_one_letter_code
_entity_poly.pdbx_strand_id
1 'polypeptide(L)'
;MRLPVPPLLVISDRQQARRPLEEIAEAVFAGGCRWFSLREKDLLPAERYALLRALVVLGRRWGATVTVHEDIDAAVMAGAAGVHLPSGGNPEAVRSRLPDALIGASAHSAEEASALLHAGADYVTISPVFLTDSKPGYGPAVGLDGLADIVVQTPGPVIALGGISAENAALCRSAGAWGVAVMGEIIRAADPRSVVEAILRKISGIKSAGAK
;
A
#
# COMPACT_ATOMS: atom_id res chain seq x y z
N MET A 1 9.64 -12.87 2.56
CA MET A 1 8.24 -13.10 2.10
C MET A 1 8.08 -12.57 0.68
N ARG A 2 7.19 -13.13 -0.17
CA ARG A 2 6.92 -12.54 -1.49
C ARG A 2 5.79 -11.53 -1.37
N LEU A 3 5.98 -10.33 -1.95
CA LEU A 3 4.94 -9.32 -2.01
C LEU A 3 3.77 -9.78 -2.87
N PRO A 4 2.53 -9.31 -2.57
CA PRO A 4 1.34 -9.66 -3.35
C PRO A 4 1.43 -9.20 -4.79
N VAL A 5 0.99 -10.05 -5.72
CA VAL A 5 0.89 -9.73 -7.14
C VAL A 5 -0.57 -9.82 -7.59
N PRO A 6 -0.99 -8.92 -8.48
CA PRO A 6 -0.24 -7.86 -9.19
C PRO A 6 0.23 -6.74 -8.23
N PRO A 7 1.26 -5.95 -8.62
CA PRO A 7 1.95 -4.99 -7.75
C PRO A 7 1.15 -3.68 -7.56
N LEU A 8 -0.08 -3.82 -7.08
CA LEU A 8 -0.99 -2.72 -6.74
C LEU A 8 -1.46 -2.90 -5.29
N LEU A 9 -1.13 -1.92 -4.44
CA LEU A 9 -1.64 -1.80 -3.08
C LEU A 9 -2.77 -0.77 -3.06
N VAL A 10 -3.96 -1.15 -2.59
CA VAL A 10 -5.05 -0.21 -2.33
C VAL A 10 -5.09 0.11 -0.84
N ILE A 11 -5.06 1.40 -0.51
CA ILE A 11 -5.11 1.90 0.87
C ILE A 11 -6.48 2.53 1.11
N SER A 12 -7.14 2.16 2.20
CA SER A 12 -8.44 2.70 2.54
C SER A 12 -8.38 4.12 3.12
N ASP A 13 -9.47 4.84 2.95
CA ASP A 13 -9.82 6.10 3.62
C ASP A 13 -11.34 6.25 3.56
N ARG A 14 -12.07 5.78 4.58
CA ARG A 14 -13.53 5.76 4.58
C ARG A 14 -14.16 7.15 4.54
N GLN A 15 -13.42 8.19 4.97
CA GLN A 15 -13.91 9.57 4.92
C GLN A 15 -14.04 10.08 3.48
N GLN A 16 -13.28 9.51 2.54
CA GLN A 16 -13.38 9.80 1.11
C GLN A 16 -14.31 8.83 0.37
N ALA A 17 -14.77 7.75 1.04
CA ALA A 17 -15.55 6.70 0.43
C ALA A 17 -17.00 7.13 0.16
N ARG A 18 -17.55 6.70 -0.97
CA ARG A 18 -18.96 6.95 -1.36
C ARG A 18 -19.89 5.78 -0.97
N ARG A 19 -19.34 4.68 -0.47
CA ARG A 19 -20.03 3.46 -0.07
C ARG A 19 -19.23 2.74 1.02
N PRO A 20 -19.79 1.71 1.70
CA PRO A 20 -19.06 0.92 2.68
C PRO A 20 -17.73 0.37 2.14
N LEU A 21 -16.69 0.33 2.99
CA LEU A 21 -15.35 -0.13 2.58
C LEU A 21 -15.34 -1.59 2.15
N GLU A 22 -16.23 -2.42 2.69
CA GLU A 22 -16.38 -3.82 2.29
C GLU A 22 -16.83 -3.96 0.83
N GLU A 23 -17.76 -3.11 0.38
CA GLU A 23 -18.21 -3.07 -1.02
C GLU A 23 -17.10 -2.56 -1.95
N ILE A 24 -16.34 -1.55 -1.51
CA ILE A 24 -15.19 -1.05 -2.26
C ILE A 24 -14.12 -2.14 -2.36
N ALA A 25 -13.79 -2.82 -1.26
CA ALA A 25 -12.80 -3.89 -1.25
C ALA A 25 -13.21 -5.06 -2.15
N GLU A 26 -14.49 -5.44 -2.15
CA GLU A 26 -15.01 -6.45 -3.07
C GLU A 26 -14.86 -6.04 -4.55
N ALA A 27 -15.20 -4.80 -4.88
CA ALA A 27 -15.01 -4.24 -6.23
C ALA A 27 -13.52 -4.20 -6.62
N VAL A 28 -12.64 -3.82 -5.69
CA VAL A 28 -11.18 -3.81 -5.86
C VAL A 28 -10.65 -5.21 -6.16
N PHE A 29 -11.10 -6.22 -5.41
CA PHE A 29 -10.70 -7.61 -5.64
C PHE A 29 -11.27 -8.17 -6.93
N ALA A 30 -12.52 -7.85 -7.26
CA ALA A 30 -13.16 -8.21 -8.52
C ALA A 30 -12.44 -7.58 -9.73
N GLY A 31 -11.85 -6.39 -9.57
CA GLY A 31 -10.98 -5.73 -10.56
C GLY A 31 -9.59 -6.35 -10.72
N GLY A 32 -9.25 -7.35 -9.92
CA GLY A 32 -7.98 -8.09 -10.03
C GLY A 32 -6.89 -7.67 -9.04
N CYS A 33 -7.10 -6.66 -8.21
CA CYS A 33 -6.17 -6.33 -7.13
C CYS A 33 -6.15 -7.46 -6.09
N ARG A 34 -4.96 -7.71 -5.49
CA ARG A 34 -4.78 -8.75 -4.47
C ARG A 34 -4.10 -8.23 -3.21
N TRP A 35 -4.12 -6.91 -3.02
CA TRP A 35 -3.49 -6.28 -1.86
C TRP A 35 -4.28 -5.06 -1.41
N PHE A 36 -4.84 -5.13 -0.19
CA PHE A 36 -5.64 -4.07 0.42
C PHE A 36 -5.11 -3.77 1.82
N SER A 37 -4.96 -2.49 2.18
CA SER A 37 -4.50 -2.08 3.49
C SER A 37 -5.51 -1.17 4.17
N LEU A 38 -6.00 -1.59 5.34
CA LEU A 38 -6.93 -0.80 6.14
C LEU A 38 -6.18 0.34 6.85
N ARG A 39 -6.56 1.58 6.57
CA ARG A 39 -5.99 2.79 7.17
C ARG A 39 -7.09 3.72 7.67
N GLU A 40 -7.66 3.41 8.83
CA GLU A 40 -8.75 4.17 9.44
C GLU A 40 -8.29 4.63 10.83
N LYS A 41 -7.54 5.74 10.89
CA LYS A 41 -6.91 6.23 12.11
C LYS A 41 -7.88 6.79 13.14
N ASP A 42 -9.05 7.20 12.70
CA ASP A 42 -10.10 7.84 13.49
C ASP A 42 -11.14 6.86 14.06
N LEU A 43 -11.10 5.59 13.64
CA LEU A 43 -11.98 4.56 14.22
C LEU A 43 -11.52 4.15 15.63
N LEU A 44 -12.50 3.91 16.48
CA LEU A 44 -12.24 3.27 17.77
C LEU A 44 -11.66 1.86 17.55
N PRO A 45 -10.84 1.35 18.48
CA PRO A 45 -10.19 0.04 18.33
C PRO A 45 -11.15 -1.10 18.02
N ALA A 46 -12.32 -1.15 18.66
CA ALA A 46 -13.32 -2.19 18.41
C ALA A 46 -13.95 -2.11 17.01
N GLU A 47 -14.23 -0.90 16.52
CA GLU A 47 -14.76 -0.67 15.18
C GLU A 47 -13.73 -1.04 14.11
N ARG A 48 -12.48 -0.59 14.29
CA ARG A 48 -11.36 -0.91 13.41
C ARG A 48 -11.11 -2.41 13.34
N TYR A 49 -11.14 -3.10 14.48
CA TYR A 49 -11.03 -4.55 14.52
C TYR A 49 -12.16 -5.26 13.76
N ALA A 50 -13.42 -4.85 14.00
CA ALA A 50 -14.57 -5.45 13.33
C ALA A 50 -14.47 -5.29 11.80
N LEU A 51 -14.13 -4.10 11.33
CA LEU A 51 -13.94 -3.81 9.91
C LEU A 51 -12.75 -4.59 9.33
N LEU A 52 -11.61 -4.62 10.02
CA LEU A 52 -10.44 -5.40 9.60
C LEU A 52 -10.77 -6.88 9.45
N ARG A 53 -11.47 -7.45 10.42
CA ARG A 53 -11.90 -8.86 10.39
C ARG A 53 -12.80 -9.14 9.19
N ALA A 54 -13.78 -8.26 8.90
CA ALA A 54 -14.66 -8.40 7.74
C ALA A 54 -13.84 -8.38 6.43
N LEU A 55 -12.90 -7.44 6.30
CA LEU A 55 -12.02 -7.33 5.13
C LEU A 55 -11.07 -8.53 4.98
N VAL A 56 -10.55 -9.09 6.08
CA VAL A 56 -9.71 -10.30 6.05
C VAL A 56 -10.53 -11.51 5.56
N VAL A 57 -11.75 -11.68 6.05
CA VAL A 57 -12.65 -12.77 5.58
C VAL A 57 -12.95 -12.60 4.10
N LEU A 58 -13.28 -11.38 3.66
CA LEU A 58 -13.51 -11.07 2.25
C LEU A 58 -12.26 -11.35 1.42
N GLY A 59 -11.08 -10.85 1.85
CA GLY A 59 -9.82 -11.05 1.14
C GLY A 59 -9.48 -12.52 0.92
N ARG A 60 -9.73 -13.39 1.91
CA ARG A 60 -9.52 -14.84 1.78
C ARG A 60 -10.34 -15.46 0.65
N ARG A 61 -11.58 -15.02 0.43
CA ARG A 61 -12.43 -15.48 -0.67
C ARG A 61 -11.84 -15.17 -2.06
N TRP A 62 -11.07 -14.08 -2.14
CA TRP A 62 -10.43 -13.61 -3.37
C TRP A 62 -8.94 -13.98 -3.48
N GLY A 63 -8.38 -14.73 -2.52
CA GLY A 63 -6.94 -14.99 -2.44
C GLY A 63 -6.12 -13.69 -2.30
N ALA A 64 -6.70 -12.68 -1.66
CA ALA A 64 -6.08 -11.37 -1.49
C ALA A 64 -5.45 -11.20 -0.10
N THR A 65 -4.36 -10.45 -0.06
CA THR A 65 -3.63 -10.06 1.15
C THR A 65 -4.28 -8.81 1.74
N VAL A 66 -4.66 -8.88 3.02
CA VAL A 66 -5.17 -7.72 3.77
C VAL A 66 -4.20 -7.39 4.89
N THR A 67 -3.78 -6.12 4.94
CA THR A 67 -2.91 -5.56 5.98
C THR A 67 -3.62 -4.42 6.71
N VAL A 68 -3.07 -3.97 7.83
CA VAL A 68 -3.60 -2.83 8.59
C VAL A 68 -2.50 -1.83 8.90
N HIS A 69 -2.82 -0.54 8.96
CA HIS A 69 -1.87 0.49 9.39
C HIS A 69 -1.73 0.50 10.92
N GLU A 70 -0.49 0.45 11.41
CA GLU A 70 -0.03 0.71 12.78
C GLU A 70 -0.53 -0.26 13.86
N ASP A 71 -1.67 -0.91 13.72
CA ASP A 71 -2.34 -1.69 14.77
C ASP A 71 -1.95 -3.17 14.74
N ILE A 72 -0.86 -3.50 15.46
CA ILE A 72 -0.33 -4.86 15.53
C ILE A 72 -1.32 -5.80 16.22
N ASP A 73 -1.98 -5.32 17.29
CA ASP A 73 -2.92 -6.14 18.07
C ASP A 73 -4.16 -6.48 17.23
N ALA A 74 -4.71 -5.50 16.51
CA ALA A 74 -5.79 -5.76 15.56
C ALA A 74 -5.36 -6.72 14.45
N ALA A 75 -4.12 -6.62 13.94
CA ALA A 75 -3.60 -7.55 12.94
C ALA A 75 -3.60 -8.99 13.45
N VAL A 76 -3.09 -9.23 14.65
CA VAL A 76 -3.07 -10.55 15.30
C VAL A 76 -4.49 -11.07 15.48
N MET A 77 -5.36 -10.30 16.11
CA MET A 77 -6.72 -10.71 16.46
C MET A 77 -7.59 -11.01 15.24
N ALA A 78 -7.47 -10.21 14.17
CA ALA A 78 -8.23 -10.38 12.94
C ALA A 78 -7.62 -11.42 11.99
N GLY A 79 -6.39 -11.86 12.22
CA GLY A 79 -5.63 -12.72 11.32
C GLY A 79 -5.31 -12.03 9.99
N ALA A 80 -4.98 -10.73 10.06
CA ALA A 80 -4.48 -9.98 8.91
C ALA A 80 -3.08 -10.47 8.51
N ALA A 81 -2.72 -10.29 7.25
CA ALA A 81 -1.44 -10.78 6.72
C ALA A 81 -0.22 -9.97 7.21
N GLY A 82 -0.45 -8.79 7.78
CA GLY A 82 0.62 -7.95 8.28
C GLY A 82 0.21 -6.52 8.58
N VAL A 83 1.21 -5.66 8.74
CA VAL A 83 1.02 -4.26 9.11
C VAL A 83 1.82 -3.33 8.20
N HIS A 84 1.35 -2.07 8.11
CA HIS A 84 2.09 -0.98 7.50
C HIS A 84 2.40 0.10 8.55
N LEU A 85 3.67 0.36 8.78
CA LEU A 85 4.15 1.30 9.78
C LEU A 85 4.25 2.74 9.22
N PRO A 86 4.08 3.77 10.05
CA PRO A 86 4.37 5.14 9.67
C PRO A 86 5.88 5.36 9.47
N SER A 87 6.25 6.53 8.97
CA SER A 87 7.63 7.02 9.01
C SER A 87 8.14 7.01 10.46
N GLY A 88 9.38 6.55 10.66
CA GLY A 88 9.95 6.34 11.99
C GLY A 88 9.41 5.14 12.77
N GLY A 89 8.59 4.29 12.15
CA GLY A 89 8.14 3.04 12.76
C GLY A 89 9.30 2.07 13.02
N ASN A 90 9.07 1.06 13.87
CA ASN A 90 10.09 0.06 14.23
C ASN A 90 9.72 -1.33 13.69
N PRO A 91 10.22 -1.73 12.49
CA PRO A 91 9.94 -3.05 11.90
C PRO A 91 10.47 -4.21 12.74
N GLU A 92 11.62 -4.05 13.41
CA GLU A 92 12.22 -5.09 14.24
C GLU A 92 11.31 -5.48 15.42
N ALA A 93 10.72 -4.48 16.08
CA ALA A 93 9.77 -4.73 17.16
C ALA A 93 8.51 -5.47 16.68
N VAL A 94 8.05 -5.17 15.45
CA VAL A 94 6.92 -5.90 14.83
C VAL A 94 7.35 -7.32 14.48
N ARG A 95 8.51 -7.49 13.85
CA ARG A 95 9.03 -8.80 13.43
C ARG A 95 9.19 -9.76 14.63
N SER A 96 9.61 -9.23 15.78
CA SER A 96 9.73 -10.02 17.02
C SER A 96 8.39 -10.57 17.50
N ARG A 97 7.28 -9.86 17.25
CA ARG A 97 5.92 -10.28 17.65
C ARG A 97 5.21 -11.09 16.55
N LEU A 98 5.51 -10.81 15.30
CA LEU A 98 4.88 -11.37 14.11
C LEU A 98 5.96 -11.81 13.10
N PRO A 99 6.65 -12.94 13.33
CA PRO A 99 7.79 -13.38 12.51
C PRO A 99 7.45 -13.55 11.02
N ASP A 100 6.23 -13.99 10.71
CA ASP A 100 5.80 -14.31 9.35
C ASP A 100 4.91 -13.22 8.72
N ALA A 101 4.69 -12.08 9.40
CA ALA A 101 3.84 -11.02 8.88
C ALA A 101 4.50 -10.24 7.75
N LEU A 102 3.69 -9.75 6.82
CA LEU A 102 4.09 -8.76 5.83
C LEU A 102 4.23 -7.39 6.52
N ILE A 103 5.44 -6.86 6.61
CA ILE A 103 5.74 -5.58 7.24
C ILE A 103 6.11 -4.55 6.18
N GLY A 104 5.27 -3.53 6.03
CA GLY A 104 5.58 -2.35 5.25
C GLY A 104 5.88 -1.15 6.13
N ALA A 105 6.57 -0.15 5.56
CA ALA A 105 6.79 1.11 6.26
C ALA A 105 6.81 2.30 5.29
N SER A 106 6.38 3.46 5.78
CA SER A 106 6.43 4.71 5.01
C SER A 106 7.83 5.32 5.12
N ALA A 107 8.37 5.80 4.00
CA ALA A 107 9.64 6.52 3.93
C ALA A 107 9.54 7.72 2.98
N HIS A 108 10.44 8.70 3.18
CA HIS A 108 10.49 9.94 2.42
C HIS A 108 11.85 10.18 1.77
N SER A 109 12.85 9.35 2.09
CA SER A 109 14.20 9.40 1.49
C SER A 109 14.77 7.98 1.30
N ALA A 110 15.86 7.88 0.56
CA ALA A 110 16.57 6.62 0.34
C ALA A 110 17.20 6.09 1.64
N GLU A 111 17.72 6.99 2.47
CA GLU A 111 18.33 6.65 3.76
C GLU A 111 17.28 6.05 4.71
N GLU A 112 16.11 6.70 4.82
CA GLU A 112 15.00 6.20 5.64
C GLU A 112 14.49 4.85 5.12
N ALA A 113 14.30 4.72 3.80
CA ALA A 113 13.89 3.49 3.15
C ALA A 113 14.87 2.34 3.42
N SER A 114 16.15 2.59 3.27
CA SER A 114 17.22 1.61 3.52
C SER A 114 17.26 1.19 4.99
N ALA A 115 17.17 2.13 5.93
CA ALA A 115 17.15 1.85 7.35
C ALA A 115 15.96 0.97 7.76
N LEU A 116 14.75 1.25 7.25
CA LEU A 116 13.55 0.47 7.52
C LEU A 116 13.64 -0.97 6.98
N LEU A 117 14.20 -1.13 5.76
CA LEU A 117 14.40 -2.47 5.19
C LEU A 117 15.44 -3.27 5.96
N HIS A 118 16.56 -2.66 6.37
CA HIS A 118 17.56 -3.32 7.24
C HIS A 118 16.98 -3.69 8.61
N ALA A 119 16.04 -2.89 9.12
CA ALA A 119 15.32 -3.19 10.37
C ALA A 119 14.22 -4.28 10.22
N GLY A 120 14.08 -4.88 9.02
CA GLY A 120 13.20 -6.03 8.80
C GLY A 120 11.86 -5.73 8.15
N ALA A 121 11.66 -4.53 7.56
CA ALA A 121 10.53 -4.29 6.67
C ALA A 121 10.68 -5.11 5.38
N ASP A 122 9.56 -5.61 4.84
CA ASP A 122 9.53 -6.35 3.56
C ASP A 122 9.44 -5.41 2.37
N TYR A 123 8.90 -4.20 2.56
CA TYR A 123 8.77 -3.15 1.56
C TYR A 123 8.65 -1.78 2.21
N VAL A 124 8.93 -0.76 1.43
CA VAL A 124 8.68 0.64 1.82
C VAL A 124 7.76 1.33 0.82
N THR A 125 6.95 2.28 1.30
CA THR A 125 6.24 3.22 0.43
C THR A 125 6.99 4.54 0.40
N ILE A 126 7.25 5.09 -0.80
CA ILE A 126 7.81 6.42 -1.00
C ILE A 126 6.69 7.38 -1.37
N SER A 127 6.53 8.44 -0.58
CA SER A 127 5.45 9.44 -0.76
C SER A 127 5.84 10.84 -0.31
N PRO A 128 5.26 11.88 -0.95
CA PRO A 128 4.40 11.80 -2.13
C PRO A 128 5.22 11.80 -3.42
N VAL A 129 4.89 10.91 -4.37
CA VAL A 129 5.55 10.94 -5.70
C VAL A 129 5.00 12.09 -6.53
N PHE A 130 3.69 12.30 -6.51
CA PHE A 130 3.02 13.46 -7.11
C PHE A 130 2.19 14.19 -6.06
N LEU A 131 1.92 15.46 -6.28
CA LEU A 131 0.98 16.21 -5.43
C LEU A 131 -0.38 15.54 -5.43
N THR A 132 -1.09 15.62 -4.30
CA THR A 132 -2.37 14.93 -4.11
C THR A 132 -3.33 15.76 -3.29
N ASP A 133 -4.59 15.80 -3.72
CA ASP A 133 -5.69 16.44 -2.99
C ASP A 133 -6.05 15.70 -1.68
N SER A 134 -5.67 14.43 -1.55
CA SER A 134 -5.91 13.63 -0.34
C SER A 134 -5.13 14.13 0.88
N LYS A 135 -4.06 14.92 0.68
CA LYS A 135 -3.28 15.57 1.74
C LYS A 135 -2.78 16.92 1.23
N PRO A 136 -3.61 17.97 1.23
CA PRO A 136 -3.19 19.30 0.80
C PRO A 136 -2.00 19.79 1.62
N GLY A 137 -1.00 20.36 0.96
CA GLY A 137 0.22 20.88 1.61
C GLY A 137 1.24 19.81 2.02
N TYR A 138 1.00 18.53 1.74
CA TYR A 138 1.97 17.47 1.99
C TYR A 138 2.95 17.38 0.80
N GLY A 139 4.17 17.83 1.01
CA GLY A 139 5.20 17.86 -0.03
C GLY A 139 6.52 18.42 0.51
N PRO A 140 7.50 18.63 -0.35
CA PRO A 140 7.45 18.57 -1.82
C PRO A 140 7.26 17.16 -2.37
N ALA A 141 6.67 17.06 -3.58
CA ALA A 141 6.61 15.80 -4.31
C ALA A 141 8.01 15.43 -4.84
N VAL A 142 8.39 14.15 -4.72
CA VAL A 142 9.73 13.71 -5.17
C VAL A 142 9.83 13.62 -6.69
N GLY A 143 8.72 13.51 -7.40
CA GLY A 143 8.68 13.32 -8.84
C GLY A 143 9.21 11.96 -9.29
N LEU A 144 9.26 11.75 -10.61
CA LEU A 144 9.75 10.48 -11.18
C LEU A 144 11.26 10.34 -11.07
N ASP A 145 11.99 11.42 -11.25
CA ASP A 145 13.46 11.41 -11.14
C ASP A 145 13.90 11.12 -9.72
N GLY A 146 13.30 11.81 -8.73
CA GLY A 146 13.56 11.53 -7.31
C GLY A 146 13.14 10.12 -6.89
N LEU A 147 12.03 9.60 -7.45
CA LEU A 147 11.65 8.20 -7.22
C LEU A 147 12.70 7.23 -7.78
N ALA A 148 13.20 7.46 -8.99
CA ALA A 148 14.25 6.64 -9.60
C ALA A 148 15.55 6.65 -8.78
N ASP A 149 15.97 7.81 -8.32
CA ASP A 149 17.15 7.97 -7.47
C ASP A 149 17.01 7.21 -6.14
N ILE A 150 15.83 7.31 -5.50
CA ILE A 150 15.54 6.57 -4.27
C ILE A 150 15.55 5.05 -4.52
N VAL A 151 14.92 4.60 -5.61
CA VAL A 151 14.84 3.16 -5.94
C VAL A 151 16.24 2.57 -6.14
N VAL A 152 17.13 3.26 -6.85
CA VAL A 152 18.51 2.78 -7.11
C VAL A 152 19.30 2.62 -5.81
N GLN A 153 19.06 3.49 -4.83
CA GLN A 153 19.77 3.51 -3.54
C GLN A 153 19.11 2.61 -2.48
N THR A 154 17.91 2.08 -2.74
CA THR A 154 17.14 1.30 -1.76
C THR A 154 17.34 -0.20 -2.00
N PRO A 155 17.76 -1.01 -0.99
CA PRO A 155 18.14 -2.42 -1.16
C PRO A 155 16.93 -3.37 -1.22
N GLY A 156 15.73 -2.89 -1.51
CA GLY A 156 14.52 -3.72 -1.51
C GLY A 156 13.33 -3.08 -2.22
N PRO A 157 12.14 -3.68 -2.09
CA PRO A 157 10.96 -3.24 -2.82
C PRO A 157 10.46 -1.85 -2.41
N VAL A 158 10.41 -0.94 -3.37
CA VAL A 158 9.83 0.39 -3.23
C VAL A 158 8.46 0.43 -3.90
N ILE A 159 7.45 0.88 -3.17
CA ILE A 159 6.09 1.11 -3.65
C ILE A 159 5.87 2.62 -3.77
N ALA A 160 5.57 3.10 -4.98
CA ALA A 160 5.27 4.51 -5.22
C ALA A 160 3.88 4.88 -4.69
N LEU A 161 3.77 5.94 -3.88
CA LEU A 161 2.51 6.42 -3.31
C LEU A 161 2.41 7.95 -3.44
N GLY A 162 1.19 8.45 -3.54
CA GLY A 162 0.86 9.88 -3.62
C GLY A 162 0.60 10.34 -5.05
N GLY A 163 -0.64 10.77 -5.29
CA GLY A 163 -1.10 11.26 -6.59
C GLY A 163 -1.07 10.22 -7.73
N ILE A 164 -1.09 8.92 -7.39
CA ILE A 164 -1.05 7.84 -8.38
C ILE A 164 -2.44 7.63 -9.00
N SER A 165 -2.48 7.54 -10.32
CA SER A 165 -3.66 7.25 -11.15
C SER A 165 -3.32 6.24 -12.26
N ALA A 166 -4.32 5.85 -13.05
CA ALA A 166 -4.11 5.01 -14.23
C ALA A 166 -3.19 5.66 -15.30
N GLU A 167 -3.07 6.98 -15.30
CA GLU A 167 -2.28 7.75 -16.27
C GLU A 167 -0.79 7.72 -15.95
N ASN A 168 -0.42 7.71 -14.64
CA ASN A 168 0.97 7.83 -14.21
C ASN A 168 1.54 6.57 -13.54
N ALA A 169 0.72 5.57 -13.21
CA ALA A 169 1.18 4.34 -12.54
C ALA A 169 2.29 3.61 -13.32
N ALA A 170 2.18 3.56 -14.66
CA ALA A 170 3.21 2.96 -15.52
C ALA A 170 4.55 3.70 -15.44
N LEU A 171 4.52 5.03 -15.32
CA LEU A 171 5.73 5.85 -15.20
C LEU A 171 6.49 5.54 -13.91
N CYS A 172 5.78 5.37 -12.78
CA CYS A 172 6.38 4.95 -11.52
C CYS A 172 7.04 3.57 -11.63
N ARG A 173 6.41 2.63 -12.33
CA ARG A 173 6.99 1.31 -12.60
C ARG A 173 8.24 1.42 -13.48
N SER A 174 8.20 2.27 -14.50
CA SER A 174 9.36 2.52 -15.38
C SER A 174 10.51 3.22 -14.64
N ALA A 175 10.22 4.04 -13.64
CA ALA A 175 11.21 4.62 -12.73
C ALA A 175 11.82 3.59 -11.74
N GLY A 176 11.43 2.30 -11.84
CA GLY A 176 12.01 1.20 -11.07
C GLY A 176 11.20 0.80 -9.83
N ALA A 177 10.13 1.50 -9.47
CA ALA A 177 9.29 1.09 -8.35
C ALA A 177 8.80 -0.35 -8.53
N TRP A 178 8.83 -1.15 -7.45
CA TRP A 178 8.31 -2.52 -7.48
C TRP A 178 6.80 -2.56 -7.70
N GLY A 179 6.09 -1.58 -7.21
CA GLY A 179 4.64 -1.46 -7.34
C GLY A 179 4.16 -0.04 -7.12
N VAL A 180 2.86 0.11 -7.13
CA VAL A 180 2.18 1.38 -6.83
C VAL A 180 1.16 1.20 -5.72
N ALA A 181 0.97 2.24 -4.89
CA ALA A 181 -0.08 2.30 -3.89
C ALA A 181 -1.06 3.44 -4.25
N VAL A 182 -2.34 3.15 -4.17
CA VAL A 182 -3.41 4.07 -4.56
C VAL A 182 -4.45 4.14 -3.45
N MET A 183 -4.89 5.34 -3.12
CA MET A 183 -5.91 5.61 -2.12
C MET A 183 -7.10 6.35 -2.75
N GLY A 184 -7.06 7.66 -2.79
CA GLY A 184 -8.20 8.49 -3.14
C GLY A 184 -8.79 8.24 -4.52
N GLU A 185 -7.97 7.94 -5.53
CA GLU A 185 -8.41 7.65 -6.90
C GLU A 185 -9.39 6.47 -6.95
N ILE A 186 -9.11 5.41 -6.17
CA ILE A 186 -9.96 4.21 -6.11
C ILE A 186 -11.10 4.39 -5.11
N ILE A 187 -10.80 4.96 -3.92
CA ILE A 187 -11.78 5.05 -2.82
C ILE A 187 -12.94 5.99 -3.15
N ARG A 188 -12.66 7.11 -3.88
CA ARG A 188 -13.68 8.06 -4.34
C ARG A 188 -14.41 7.66 -5.61
N ALA A 189 -13.92 6.63 -6.31
CA ALA A 189 -14.47 6.25 -7.60
C ALA A 189 -15.93 5.80 -7.52
N ALA A 190 -16.72 6.17 -8.51
CA ALA A 190 -18.07 5.63 -8.68
C ALA A 190 -18.01 4.13 -9.02
N ASP A 191 -17.02 3.71 -9.77
CA ASP A 191 -16.71 2.32 -10.09
C ASP A 191 -15.24 2.00 -9.77
N PRO A 192 -14.93 1.57 -8.51
CA PRO A 192 -13.60 1.20 -8.10
C PRO A 192 -12.99 0.05 -8.92
N ARG A 193 -13.83 -0.90 -9.38
CA ARG A 193 -13.40 -2.02 -10.20
C ARG A 193 -12.75 -1.57 -11.50
N SER A 194 -13.44 -0.71 -12.26
CA SER A 194 -12.95 -0.19 -13.55
C SER A 194 -11.64 0.59 -13.38
N VAL A 195 -11.48 1.36 -12.29
CA VAL A 195 -10.23 2.08 -11.99
C VAL A 195 -9.09 1.11 -11.72
N VAL A 196 -9.33 0.06 -10.90
CA VAL A 196 -8.33 -0.99 -10.65
C VAL A 196 -7.92 -1.68 -11.93
N GLU A 197 -8.88 -2.11 -12.77
CA GLU A 197 -8.61 -2.74 -14.07
C GLU A 197 -7.77 -1.83 -14.98
N ALA A 198 -8.06 -0.53 -15.00
CA ALA A 198 -7.31 0.44 -15.79
C ALA A 198 -5.85 0.56 -15.32
N ILE A 199 -5.62 0.67 -14.01
CA ILE A 199 -4.28 0.72 -13.43
C ILE A 199 -3.52 -0.58 -13.74
N LEU A 200 -4.15 -1.73 -13.49
CA LEU A 200 -3.50 -3.03 -13.71
C LEU A 200 -3.11 -3.24 -15.16
N ARG A 201 -3.93 -2.85 -16.13
CA ARG A 201 -3.56 -2.90 -17.57
C ARG A 201 -2.31 -2.08 -17.87
N LYS A 202 -2.11 -0.95 -17.19
CA LYS A 202 -0.95 -0.06 -17.43
C LYS A 202 0.33 -0.58 -16.81
N ILE A 203 0.25 -1.24 -15.65
CA ILE A 203 1.44 -1.74 -14.93
C ILE A 203 1.79 -3.20 -15.26
N SER A 204 0.89 -3.92 -15.95
CA SER A 204 1.13 -5.30 -16.40
C SER A 204 2.22 -5.36 -17.46
N GLY A 205 3.17 -6.30 -17.31
CA GLY A 205 4.25 -6.51 -18.28
C GLY A 205 5.49 -5.63 -18.05
N ILE A 206 5.46 -4.65 -17.17
CA ILE A 206 6.63 -3.86 -16.81
C ILE A 206 7.43 -4.64 -15.75
N LYS A 207 8.62 -5.14 -16.11
CA LYS A 207 9.54 -5.77 -15.17
C LYS A 207 10.17 -4.68 -14.28
N SER A 208 10.19 -4.89 -12.95
CA SER A 208 10.97 -4.02 -12.05
C SER A 208 12.46 -4.22 -12.30
N ALA A 209 13.23 -3.14 -12.35
CA ALA A 209 14.67 -3.18 -12.58
C ALA A 209 15.49 -3.84 -11.44
N GLY A 210 14.84 -4.21 -10.33
CA GLY A 210 15.49 -4.68 -9.10
C GLY A 210 15.26 -6.13 -8.69
N ALA A 211 14.72 -7.02 -9.56
CA ALA A 211 14.61 -8.45 -9.25
C ALA A 211 15.88 -9.19 -9.70
N LYS A 212 16.95 -9.10 -8.91
CA LYS A 212 18.07 -10.03 -8.93
C LYS A 212 18.00 -10.95 -7.72
#